data_d2e9b6100a67ad73f8b330530a8d17d0
#
_entry.id   d2e9b6100a67ad73f8b330530a8d17d0
#
_cell.length_a   1.000
_cell.length_b   1.000
_cell.length_c   1.000
_cell.angle_alpha   90.00
_cell.angle_beta   90.00
_cell.angle_gamma   90.00
#
_symmetry.space_group_name_H-M   'P 1'
#
loop_
_entity.id
_entity.type
_entity.pdbx_description
1 polymer ?
#
loop_
_entity_poly.entity_id
_entity_poly.type
_entity_poly.pdbx_seq_one_letter_code
_entity_poly.pdbx_strand_id
1 'polypeptide(L)'
;YEILIGLVGSEMCIRDSGDPYYDFVNQFVETAEKLFPDLYLHFEDFGRSNAAAILKKYQKTYPVFNDDCQGTGIITLAGILGAMKINGEKLTNHTYMCFGAGTAGAGITDRIFREMVAQGLSEKEARKHFYMVDKQGLLFDDMDDLTPEQKPFARARSEFDNAGELNNLTAAVMAVKPTILVGTSTAPKTFTEEIVKAMASWCEHPIIFPLSNPTELAEATAEDIIKWSDGKAMVATGIPAEPVEYNGVTYVIGQANNALIYPGLGLGSIAVNASLLTDEMISSAAHSLSEFLEINVKGAAVLP
;
A
#
# COMPACT_ATOMS: atom_id res chain seq x y z
N TYR A 1 -4.15 17.58 -20.39
CA TYR A 1 -4.22 16.61 -21.49
C TYR A 1 -3.83 15.25 -20.93
N GLU A 2 -4.81 14.47 -20.46
CA GLU A 2 -4.63 13.06 -20.17
C GLU A 2 -4.50 12.35 -21.52
N ILE A 3 -3.29 11.96 -21.89
CA ILE A 3 -3.10 11.06 -23.01
C ILE A 3 -3.46 9.67 -22.49
N LEU A 4 -4.58 9.14 -23.00
CA LEU A 4 -5.06 7.79 -22.76
C LEU A 4 -4.00 6.74 -23.13
N ILE A 5 -3.10 6.41 -22.20
CA ILE A 5 -2.20 5.26 -22.34
C ILE A 5 -2.93 3.97 -21.91
N GLY A 6 -4.02 4.07 -21.16
CA GLY A 6 -4.85 2.92 -20.75
C GLY A 6 -5.42 2.08 -21.90
N LEU A 7 -5.51 2.62 -23.12
CA LEU A 7 -5.91 1.86 -24.31
C LEU A 7 -4.83 0.90 -24.84
N VAL A 8 -3.58 1.08 -24.43
CA VAL A 8 -2.47 0.23 -24.88
C VAL A 8 -2.29 -0.98 -23.96
N GLY A 9 -2.73 -0.90 -22.70
CA GLY A 9 -2.55 -1.96 -21.70
C GLY A 9 -3.61 -3.06 -21.75
N SER A 10 -4.88 -2.74 -21.85
CA SER A 10 -5.96 -3.71 -21.59
C SER A 10 -6.19 -4.75 -22.72
N GLU A 11 -5.81 -4.47 -23.96
CA GLU A 11 -5.93 -5.44 -25.06
C GLU A 11 -4.61 -6.16 -25.40
N MET A 12 -3.48 -5.75 -24.83
CA MET A 12 -2.15 -6.21 -25.19
C MET A 12 -1.49 -7.17 -24.20
N CYS A 13 -2.14 -7.57 -23.12
CA CYS A 13 -1.58 -8.49 -22.11
C CYS A 13 -0.98 -9.81 -22.66
N ILE A 14 -1.34 -10.21 -23.86
CA ILE A 14 -0.79 -11.41 -24.55
C ILE A 14 0.43 -11.07 -25.42
N ARG A 15 0.64 -9.79 -25.74
CA ARG A 15 1.71 -9.32 -26.63
C ARG A 15 2.76 -8.44 -25.93
N ASP A 16 2.52 -8.10 -24.67
CA ASP A 16 3.29 -7.12 -23.90
C ASP A 16 4.53 -7.79 -23.27
N SER A 17 5.38 -8.38 -24.09
CA SER A 17 6.61 -8.98 -23.59
C SER A 17 7.73 -8.91 -24.63
N GLY A 18 8.96 -8.86 -24.12
CA GLY A 18 10.16 -8.85 -24.94
C GLY A 18 10.58 -7.49 -25.47
N ASP A 19 11.70 -7.47 -26.17
CA ASP A 19 12.36 -6.25 -26.67
C ASP A 19 11.45 -5.36 -27.52
N PRO A 20 10.62 -5.87 -28.46
CA PRO A 20 9.75 -5.00 -29.25
C PRO A 20 8.74 -4.19 -28.44
N TYR A 21 8.24 -4.74 -27.34
CA TYR A 21 7.34 -4.02 -26.45
C TYR A 21 8.06 -2.87 -25.75
N TYR A 22 9.21 -3.15 -25.15
CA TYR A 22 10.00 -2.13 -24.47
C TYR A 22 10.53 -1.06 -25.44
N ASP A 23 10.85 -1.43 -26.68
CA ASP A 23 11.24 -0.50 -27.74
C ASP A 23 10.08 0.44 -28.11
N PHE A 24 8.87 -0.09 -28.21
CA PHE A 24 7.67 0.71 -28.45
C PHE A 24 7.42 1.70 -27.30
N VAL A 25 7.43 1.24 -26.06
CA VAL A 25 7.26 2.10 -24.87
C VAL A 25 8.34 3.19 -24.82
N ASN A 26 9.60 2.82 -25.13
CA ASN A 26 10.70 3.76 -25.18
C ASN A 26 10.50 4.83 -26.26
N GLN A 27 10.14 4.42 -27.46
CA GLN A 27 9.86 5.35 -28.56
C GLN A 27 8.71 6.29 -28.22
N PHE A 28 7.66 5.76 -27.55
CA PHE A 28 6.55 6.56 -27.08
C PHE A 28 7.01 7.63 -26.08
N VAL A 29 7.71 7.23 -25.02
CA VAL A 29 8.18 8.14 -23.96
C VAL A 29 9.08 9.23 -24.53
N GLU A 30 10.11 8.86 -25.31
CA GLU A 30 11.05 9.83 -25.92
C GLU A 30 10.34 10.79 -26.89
N THR A 31 9.34 10.31 -27.61
CA THR A 31 8.57 11.15 -28.52
C THR A 31 7.65 12.10 -27.76
N ALA A 32 6.97 11.61 -26.72
CA ALA A 32 6.10 12.42 -25.88
C ALA A 32 6.88 13.55 -25.19
N GLU A 33 8.01 13.24 -24.58
CA GLU A 33 8.89 14.23 -23.94
C GLU A 33 9.45 15.26 -24.94
N LYS A 34 9.78 14.82 -26.14
CA LYS A 34 10.25 15.73 -27.19
C LYS A 34 9.16 16.70 -27.68
N LEU A 35 7.93 16.23 -27.76
CA LEU A 35 6.79 17.04 -28.24
C LEU A 35 6.22 17.92 -27.12
N PHE A 36 6.31 17.49 -25.88
CA PHE A 36 5.76 18.15 -24.70
C PHE A 36 6.82 18.19 -23.58
N PRO A 37 7.77 19.15 -23.61
CA PRO A 37 8.93 19.17 -22.69
C PRO A 37 8.58 19.26 -21.20
N ASP A 38 7.37 19.72 -20.86
CA ASP A 38 6.89 19.87 -19.47
C ASP A 38 5.85 18.78 -19.12
N LEU A 39 5.93 17.65 -19.79
CA LEU A 39 4.95 16.57 -19.65
C LEU A 39 5.17 15.80 -18.35
N TYR A 40 4.11 15.65 -17.56
CA TYR A 40 4.02 14.67 -16.49
C TYR A 40 3.40 13.37 -17.06
N LEU A 41 4.14 12.28 -17.01
CA LEU A 41 3.69 10.98 -17.51
C LEU A 41 3.06 10.16 -16.40
N HIS A 42 1.79 9.82 -16.58
CA HIS A 42 1.06 8.91 -15.71
C HIS A 42 0.88 7.56 -16.40
N PHE A 43 1.46 6.52 -15.82
CA PHE A 43 1.38 5.15 -16.31
C PHE A 43 0.35 4.36 -15.51
N GLU A 44 -0.46 3.56 -16.22
CA GLU A 44 -1.51 2.69 -15.68
C GLU A 44 -1.62 1.42 -16.55
N ASP A 45 -2.00 0.29 -15.96
CA ASP A 45 -2.32 -0.97 -16.64
C ASP A 45 -1.18 -1.58 -17.48
N PHE A 46 0.09 -1.38 -17.10
CA PHE A 46 1.23 -1.99 -17.80
C PHE A 46 1.48 -3.45 -17.43
N GLY A 47 0.64 -4.04 -16.58
CA GLY A 47 0.80 -5.39 -16.08
C GLY A 47 1.95 -5.55 -15.05
N ARG A 48 1.79 -6.50 -14.15
CA ARG A 48 2.66 -6.66 -12.96
C ARG A 48 4.15 -6.80 -13.28
N SER A 49 4.50 -7.49 -14.36
CA SER A 49 5.89 -7.74 -14.74
C SER A 49 6.57 -6.55 -15.39
N ASN A 50 5.81 -5.67 -16.04
CA ASN A 50 6.35 -4.57 -16.85
C ASN A 50 6.35 -3.24 -16.11
N ALA A 51 5.32 -2.97 -15.30
CA ALA A 51 5.11 -1.70 -14.63
C ALA A 51 6.32 -1.25 -13.80
N ALA A 52 6.86 -2.12 -12.95
CA ALA A 52 8.03 -1.82 -12.12
C ALA A 52 9.30 -1.59 -12.94
N ALA A 53 9.51 -2.37 -14.02
CA ALA A 53 10.66 -2.22 -14.90
C ALA A 53 10.61 -0.89 -15.68
N ILE A 54 9.44 -0.54 -16.20
CA ILE A 54 9.20 0.72 -16.92
C ILE A 54 9.40 1.90 -15.98
N LEU A 55 8.77 1.89 -14.79
CA LEU A 55 8.95 2.94 -13.79
C LEU A 55 10.42 3.13 -13.43
N LYS A 56 11.12 2.05 -13.11
CA LYS A 56 12.56 2.08 -12.76
C LYS A 56 13.43 2.66 -13.88
N LYS A 57 13.06 2.42 -15.14
CA LYS A 57 13.79 2.95 -16.29
C LYS A 57 13.69 4.47 -16.40
N TYR A 58 12.50 5.04 -16.19
CA TYR A 58 12.25 6.45 -16.50
C TYR A 58 12.21 7.39 -15.28
N GLN A 59 11.91 6.92 -14.08
CA GLN A 59 11.70 7.76 -12.88
C GLN A 59 12.91 8.64 -12.48
N LYS A 60 14.11 8.35 -13.01
CA LYS A 60 15.31 9.16 -12.76
C LYS A 60 15.62 10.15 -13.87
N THR A 61 14.82 10.15 -14.94
CA THR A 61 15.06 10.95 -16.14
C THR A 61 13.90 11.89 -16.42
N TYR A 62 12.67 11.45 -16.15
CA TYR A 62 11.45 12.17 -16.47
C TYR A 62 10.49 12.21 -15.26
N PRO A 63 9.57 13.17 -15.17
CA PRO A 63 8.55 13.23 -14.15
C PRO A 63 7.45 12.19 -14.44
N VAL A 64 7.72 10.94 -14.10
CA VAL A 64 6.84 9.80 -14.33
C VAL A 64 6.23 9.28 -13.03
N PHE A 65 5.00 8.87 -13.10
CA PHE A 65 4.25 8.19 -12.06
C PHE A 65 3.65 6.90 -12.61
N ASN A 66 3.68 5.83 -11.84
CA ASN A 66 2.96 4.61 -12.16
C ASN A 66 1.98 4.29 -11.03
N ASP A 67 0.69 4.28 -11.36
CA ASP A 67 -0.37 4.13 -10.37
C ASP A 67 -0.38 2.73 -9.73
N ASP A 68 -0.19 1.68 -10.53
CA ASP A 68 -0.14 0.30 -10.05
C ASP A 68 1.01 0.05 -9.05
N CYS A 69 2.16 0.71 -9.27
CA CYS A 69 3.34 0.55 -8.42
C CYS A 69 3.37 1.51 -7.24
N GLN A 70 2.95 2.76 -7.43
CA GLN A 70 3.12 3.83 -6.46
C GLN A 70 1.80 4.27 -5.82
N GLY A 71 0.69 4.33 -6.59
CA GLY A 71 -0.58 4.86 -6.13
C GLY A 71 -1.13 4.14 -4.92
N THR A 72 -1.18 2.80 -4.96
CA THR A 72 -1.66 1.98 -3.83
C THR A 72 -0.80 2.18 -2.58
N GLY A 73 0.51 2.34 -2.74
CA GLY A 73 1.42 2.65 -1.62
C GLY A 73 1.12 4.00 -0.98
N ILE A 74 0.88 5.02 -1.81
CA ILE A 74 0.62 6.39 -1.35
C ILE A 74 -0.72 6.48 -0.64
N ILE A 75 -1.79 5.93 -1.20
CA ILE A 75 -3.11 5.99 -0.58
C ILE A 75 -3.16 5.19 0.73
N THR A 76 -2.47 4.03 0.78
CA THR A 76 -2.37 3.26 2.01
C THR A 76 -1.60 4.03 3.08
N LEU A 77 -0.49 4.68 2.73
CA LEU A 77 0.24 5.56 3.64
C LEU A 77 -0.65 6.69 4.14
N ALA A 78 -1.42 7.36 3.25
CA ALA A 78 -2.34 8.43 3.64
C ALA A 78 -3.38 7.95 4.67
N GLY A 79 -3.95 6.75 4.49
CA GLY A 79 -4.87 6.15 5.45
C GLY A 79 -4.22 5.84 6.79
N ILE A 80 -2.98 5.32 6.78
CA ILE A 80 -2.21 5.08 8.02
C ILE A 80 -1.88 6.39 8.73
N LEU A 81 -1.46 7.43 8.00
CA LEU A 81 -1.23 8.77 8.58
C LEU A 81 -2.52 9.37 9.14
N GLY A 82 -3.65 9.15 8.46
CA GLY A 82 -4.97 9.50 8.98
C GLY A 82 -5.27 8.82 10.31
N ALA A 83 -4.98 7.51 10.42
CA ALA A 83 -5.12 6.79 11.68
C ALA A 83 -4.20 7.35 12.76
N MET A 84 -2.94 7.68 12.44
CA MET A 84 -2.01 8.34 13.37
C MET A 84 -2.54 9.69 13.87
N LYS A 85 -3.17 10.45 12.98
CA LYS A 85 -3.79 11.74 13.32
C LYS A 85 -4.98 11.56 14.26
N ILE A 86 -5.79 10.52 14.08
CA ILE A 86 -6.97 10.23 14.90
C ILE A 86 -6.56 9.76 16.31
N ASN A 87 -5.57 8.84 16.41
CA ASN A 87 -5.16 8.27 17.70
C ASN A 87 -4.04 9.04 18.41
N GLY A 88 -3.39 9.99 17.72
CA GLY A 88 -2.29 10.78 18.29
C GLY A 88 -0.96 10.03 18.42
N GLU A 89 -0.84 8.85 17.79
CA GLU A 89 0.37 8.02 17.85
C GLU A 89 1.36 8.38 16.73
N LYS A 90 2.60 7.89 16.86
CA LYS A 90 3.63 8.04 15.82
C LYS A 90 3.74 6.75 15.02
N LEU A 91 3.82 6.84 13.71
CA LEU A 91 4.00 5.70 12.82
C LEU A 91 5.21 4.83 13.22
N THR A 92 6.29 5.46 13.69
CA THR A 92 7.52 4.78 14.13
C THR A 92 7.36 3.89 15.38
N ASN A 93 6.22 3.95 16.06
CA ASN A 93 5.93 3.08 17.21
C ASN A 93 5.17 1.80 16.81
N HIS A 94 4.77 1.70 15.54
CA HIS A 94 3.92 0.62 15.05
C HIS A 94 4.73 -0.52 14.43
N THR A 95 4.17 -1.72 14.51
CA THR A 95 4.65 -2.92 13.80
C THR A 95 3.71 -3.19 12.64
N TYR A 96 4.25 -3.19 11.45
CA TYR A 96 3.53 -3.36 10.19
C TYR A 96 3.64 -4.80 9.69
N MET A 97 2.52 -5.35 9.27
CA MET A 97 2.46 -6.63 8.58
C MET A 97 1.68 -6.50 7.27
N CYS A 98 2.28 -6.98 6.20
CA CYS A 98 1.65 -7.15 4.89
C CYS A 98 1.25 -8.60 4.69
N PHE A 99 0.01 -8.84 4.27
CA PHE A 99 -0.45 -10.15 3.79
C PHE A 99 -0.76 -10.09 2.30
N GLY A 100 -0.04 -10.90 1.51
CA GLY A 100 0.01 -10.81 0.06
C GLY A 100 1.19 -9.97 -0.40
N ALA A 101 2.40 -10.53 -0.28
CA ALA A 101 3.66 -9.83 -0.58
C ALA A 101 3.99 -9.77 -2.09
N GLY A 102 2.96 -9.65 -2.94
CA GLY A 102 3.10 -9.39 -4.37
C GLY A 102 3.52 -7.94 -4.66
N THR A 103 3.39 -7.51 -5.91
CA THR A 103 3.81 -6.15 -6.36
C THR A 103 3.18 -5.03 -5.53
N ALA A 104 1.86 -5.08 -5.29
CA ALA A 104 1.17 -4.07 -4.50
C ALA A 104 1.63 -4.10 -3.03
N GLY A 105 1.62 -5.28 -2.40
CA GLY A 105 2.03 -5.42 -1.00
C GLY A 105 3.48 -5.01 -0.74
N ALA A 106 4.39 -5.35 -1.65
CA ALA A 106 5.79 -4.93 -1.57
C ALA A 106 5.94 -3.41 -1.76
N GLY A 107 5.19 -2.83 -2.72
CA GLY A 107 5.19 -1.39 -2.95
C GLY A 107 4.65 -0.59 -1.76
N ILE A 108 3.56 -1.06 -1.13
CA ILE A 108 3.03 -0.47 0.10
C ILE A 108 4.06 -0.57 1.22
N THR A 109 4.67 -1.74 1.41
CA THR A 109 5.68 -1.97 2.44
C THR A 109 6.87 -1.03 2.29
N ASP A 110 7.42 -0.89 1.07
CA ASP A 110 8.52 0.04 0.78
C ASP A 110 8.11 1.49 1.04
N ARG A 111 6.89 1.89 0.67
CA ARG A 111 6.41 3.26 0.90
C ARG A 111 6.31 3.60 2.38
N ILE A 112 5.74 2.72 3.20
CA ILE A 112 5.62 2.93 4.65
C ILE A 112 6.99 2.88 5.32
N PHE A 113 7.87 2.00 4.86
CA PHE A 113 9.26 1.92 5.32
C PHE A 113 10.01 3.25 5.09
N ARG A 114 9.93 3.81 3.87
CA ARG A 114 10.55 5.11 3.56
C ARG A 114 9.99 6.23 4.42
N GLU A 115 8.70 6.20 4.72
CA GLU A 115 8.07 7.17 5.62
C GLU A 115 8.62 7.04 7.05
N MET A 116 8.78 5.83 7.60
CA MET A 116 9.39 5.66 8.93
C MET A 116 10.85 6.17 8.97
N VAL A 117 11.60 5.98 7.89
CA VAL A 117 12.96 6.52 7.76
C VAL A 117 12.93 8.06 7.68
N ALA A 118 12.01 8.64 6.90
CA ALA A 118 11.84 10.09 6.82
C ALA A 118 11.44 10.70 8.18
N GLN A 119 10.71 9.95 9.02
CA GLN A 119 10.37 10.33 10.39
C GLN A 119 11.51 10.13 11.41
N GLY A 120 12.68 9.71 10.95
CA GLY A 120 13.94 9.74 11.75
C GLY A 120 14.47 8.39 12.21
N LEU A 121 13.87 7.26 11.83
CA LEU A 121 14.50 5.96 12.07
C LEU A 121 15.64 5.73 11.07
N SER A 122 16.72 5.08 11.52
CA SER A 122 17.66 4.49 10.57
C SER A 122 16.99 3.35 9.79
N GLU A 123 17.44 3.08 8.56
CA GLU A 123 16.90 1.95 7.77
C GLU A 123 16.95 0.63 8.55
N LYS A 124 18.03 0.38 9.28
CA LYS A 124 18.20 -0.82 10.09
C LYS A 124 17.16 -0.93 11.20
N GLU A 125 16.80 0.17 11.84
CA GLU A 125 15.77 0.21 12.88
C GLU A 125 14.39 0.09 12.26
N ALA A 126 14.11 0.85 11.21
CA ALA A 126 12.84 0.79 10.50
C ALA A 126 12.51 -0.64 10.03
N ARG A 127 13.48 -1.38 9.44
CA ARG A 127 13.26 -2.77 8.97
C ARG A 127 12.77 -3.72 10.07
N LYS A 128 13.07 -3.47 11.34
CA LYS A 128 12.60 -4.30 12.46
C LYS A 128 11.09 -4.22 12.67
N HIS A 129 10.46 -3.19 12.15
CA HIS A 129 9.01 -2.98 12.25
C HIS A 129 8.22 -3.66 11.13
N PHE A 130 8.88 -4.26 10.11
CA PHE A 130 8.22 -4.77 8.92
C PHE A 130 8.27 -6.28 8.81
N TYR A 131 7.11 -6.84 8.49
CA TYR A 131 6.91 -8.28 8.29
C TYR A 131 6.04 -8.50 7.06
N MET A 132 6.42 -9.45 6.23
CA MET A 132 5.68 -9.82 5.03
C MET A 132 5.26 -11.28 5.11
N VAL A 133 3.99 -11.53 4.83
CA VAL A 133 3.39 -12.87 4.78
C VAL A 133 2.84 -13.09 3.37
N ASP A 134 3.16 -14.23 2.79
CA ASP A 134 2.62 -14.65 1.49
C ASP A 134 2.15 -16.11 1.60
N LYS A 135 1.89 -16.76 0.47
CA LYS A 135 1.47 -18.18 0.39
C LYS A 135 2.38 -19.16 1.15
N GLN A 136 3.67 -18.81 1.33
CA GLN A 136 4.64 -19.61 2.10
C GLN A 136 4.55 -19.37 3.61
N GLY A 137 3.71 -18.44 4.08
CA GLY A 137 3.72 -17.93 5.45
C GLY A 137 4.60 -16.69 5.61
N LEU A 138 5.16 -16.47 6.80
CA LEU A 138 6.10 -15.38 7.06
C LEU A 138 7.35 -15.57 6.18
N LEU A 139 7.77 -14.48 5.50
CA LEU A 139 8.92 -14.54 4.60
C LEU A 139 10.22 -14.50 5.39
N PHE A 140 11.08 -15.50 5.16
CA PHE A 140 12.40 -15.62 5.76
C PHE A 140 13.51 -15.44 4.73
N ASP A 141 14.65 -14.94 5.17
CA ASP A 141 15.80 -14.59 4.33
C ASP A 141 16.52 -15.78 3.69
N ASP A 142 16.24 -16.99 4.18
CA ASP A 142 16.75 -18.27 3.65
C ASP A 142 15.84 -18.90 2.57
N MET A 143 14.75 -18.25 2.19
CA MET A 143 13.85 -18.72 1.13
C MET A 143 14.43 -18.41 -0.26
N ASP A 144 14.44 -19.41 -1.14
CA ASP A 144 15.04 -19.29 -2.48
C ASP A 144 14.16 -18.52 -3.49
N ASP A 145 12.84 -18.45 -3.23
CA ASP A 145 11.81 -17.89 -4.13
C ASP A 145 11.43 -16.43 -3.84
N LEU A 146 12.21 -15.72 -3.02
CA LEU A 146 11.96 -14.31 -2.71
C LEU A 146 12.26 -13.41 -3.91
N THR A 147 11.31 -12.50 -4.18
CA THR A 147 11.52 -11.44 -5.16
C THR A 147 12.54 -10.39 -4.64
N PRO A 148 13.15 -9.59 -5.54
CA PRO A 148 14.05 -8.51 -5.12
C PRO A 148 13.40 -7.51 -4.14
N GLU A 149 12.08 -7.29 -4.27
CA GLU A 149 11.31 -6.37 -3.43
C GLU A 149 11.00 -6.96 -2.05
N GLN A 150 10.87 -8.30 -1.94
CA GLN A 150 10.63 -9.00 -0.68
C GLN A 150 11.89 -9.14 0.17
N LYS A 151 13.04 -9.40 -0.47
CA LYS A 151 14.33 -9.65 0.22
C LYS A 151 14.68 -8.65 1.30
N PRO A 152 14.50 -7.33 1.12
CA PRO A 152 14.85 -6.34 2.14
C PRO A 152 14.05 -6.47 3.45
N PHE A 153 12.86 -7.10 3.40
CA PHE A 153 11.92 -7.23 4.50
C PHE A 153 11.76 -8.67 5.02
N ALA A 154 12.44 -9.62 4.41
CA ALA A 154 12.50 -11.01 4.89
C ALA A 154 13.23 -11.07 6.24
N ARG A 155 12.77 -11.94 7.15
CA ARG A 155 13.26 -12.03 8.52
C ARG A 155 14.20 -13.21 8.69
N ALA A 156 15.13 -13.11 9.62
CA ALA A 156 15.96 -14.26 9.98
C ALA A 156 15.13 -15.26 10.82
N ARG A 157 15.23 -16.57 10.52
CA ARG A 157 14.54 -17.59 11.32
C ARG A 157 14.92 -17.58 12.78
N SER A 158 16.16 -17.19 13.07
CA SER A 158 16.67 -17.08 14.44
C SER A 158 15.98 -16.03 15.31
N GLU A 159 15.14 -15.19 14.72
CA GLU A 159 14.32 -14.22 15.48
C GLU A 159 13.08 -14.88 16.12
N PHE A 160 12.76 -16.13 15.76
CA PHE A 160 11.57 -16.83 16.22
C PHE A 160 11.89 -18.24 16.70
N ASP A 161 11.48 -18.56 17.91
CA ASP A 161 11.66 -19.90 18.51
C ASP A 161 10.90 -20.97 17.71
N ASN A 162 9.78 -20.60 17.07
CA ASN A 162 8.88 -21.47 16.31
C ASN A 162 8.82 -21.12 14.80
N ALA A 163 9.91 -20.67 14.20
CA ALA A 163 9.95 -20.23 12.80
C ALA A 163 9.35 -21.22 11.79
N GLY A 164 9.45 -22.53 12.05
CA GLY A 164 8.86 -23.57 11.22
C GLY A 164 7.32 -23.64 11.23
N GLU A 165 6.69 -23.04 12.23
CA GLU A 165 5.24 -23.02 12.39
C GLU A 165 4.58 -21.78 11.77
N LEU A 166 5.39 -20.76 11.39
CA LEU A 166 4.90 -19.49 10.86
C LEU A 166 4.54 -19.58 9.36
N ASN A 167 3.87 -20.65 8.97
CA ASN A 167 3.53 -21.00 7.60
C ASN A 167 2.15 -20.49 7.14
N ASN A 168 1.49 -19.69 7.96
CA ASN A 168 0.21 -19.08 7.64
C ASN A 168 0.05 -17.73 8.36
N LEU A 169 -0.95 -16.94 7.93
CA LEU A 169 -1.18 -15.59 8.47
C LEU A 169 -1.47 -15.61 9.98
N THR A 170 -2.33 -16.49 10.46
CA THR A 170 -2.71 -16.53 11.89
C THR A 170 -1.49 -16.77 12.79
N ALA A 171 -0.67 -17.78 12.47
CA ALA A 171 0.55 -18.07 13.21
C ALA A 171 1.52 -16.88 13.19
N ALA A 172 1.71 -16.25 12.03
CA ALA A 172 2.56 -15.06 11.89
C ALA A 172 2.05 -13.88 12.72
N VAL A 173 0.74 -13.59 12.68
CA VAL A 173 0.13 -12.50 13.48
C VAL A 173 0.28 -12.75 14.97
N MET A 174 0.06 -13.98 15.44
CA MET A 174 0.20 -14.33 16.86
C MET A 174 1.65 -14.20 17.36
N ALA A 175 2.62 -14.55 16.51
CA ALA A 175 4.03 -14.45 16.86
C ALA A 175 4.56 -13.01 16.83
N VAL A 176 4.19 -12.23 15.80
CA VAL A 176 4.69 -10.87 15.55
C VAL A 176 3.93 -9.82 16.34
N LYS A 177 2.63 -10.02 16.59
CA LYS A 177 1.73 -9.06 17.23
C LYS A 177 1.71 -7.70 16.52
N PRO A 178 1.41 -7.64 15.20
CA PRO A 178 1.38 -6.39 14.48
C PRO A 178 0.30 -5.46 15.02
N THR A 179 0.51 -4.15 14.84
CA THR A 179 -0.47 -3.10 15.13
C THR A 179 -1.09 -2.53 13.86
N ILE A 180 -0.44 -2.76 12.72
CA ILE A 180 -0.92 -2.45 11.38
C ILE A 180 -0.90 -3.74 10.56
N LEU A 181 -2.06 -4.12 9.99
CA LEU A 181 -2.23 -5.27 9.11
C LEU A 181 -2.85 -4.80 7.80
N VAL A 182 -2.13 -4.99 6.70
CA VAL A 182 -2.58 -4.63 5.34
C VAL A 182 -2.69 -5.88 4.49
N GLY A 183 -3.84 -6.08 3.86
CA GLY A 183 -4.13 -7.21 2.97
C GLY A 183 -4.16 -6.80 1.50
N THR A 184 -3.38 -7.51 0.69
CA THR A 184 -3.32 -7.41 -0.77
C THR A 184 -3.19 -8.80 -1.39
N SER A 185 -3.73 -9.79 -0.70
CA SER A 185 -3.50 -11.22 -0.97
C SER A 185 -4.42 -11.81 -2.03
N THR A 186 -5.56 -11.14 -2.31
CA THR A 186 -6.68 -11.71 -3.07
C THR A 186 -7.21 -13.04 -2.48
N ALA A 187 -6.93 -13.31 -1.21
CA ALA A 187 -7.40 -14.49 -0.49
C ALA A 187 -8.55 -14.10 0.45
N PRO A 188 -9.80 -14.39 0.08
CA PRO A 188 -10.97 -13.89 0.80
C PRO A 188 -11.07 -14.49 2.21
N LYS A 189 -11.60 -13.66 3.14
CA LYS A 189 -11.93 -14.07 4.52
C LYS A 189 -10.74 -14.56 5.34
N THR A 190 -9.53 -14.14 4.99
CA THR A 190 -8.30 -14.53 5.69
C THR A 190 -8.04 -13.68 6.93
N PHE A 191 -8.59 -12.46 7.01
CA PHE A 191 -8.60 -11.70 8.26
C PHE A 191 -9.75 -12.19 9.13
N THR A 192 -9.47 -13.25 9.89
CA THR A 192 -10.48 -13.95 10.70
C THR A 192 -10.81 -13.19 11.99
N GLU A 193 -11.94 -13.56 12.61
CA GLU A 193 -12.33 -13.03 13.92
C GLU A 193 -11.21 -13.23 14.96
N GLU A 194 -10.53 -14.38 14.93
CA GLU A 194 -9.40 -14.68 15.81
C GLU A 194 -8.27 -13.66 15.67
N ILE A 195 -7.86 -13.35 14.44
CA ILE A 195 -6.81 -12.37 14.15
C ILE A 195 -7.23 -10.97 14.64
N VAL A 196 -8.43 -10.52 14.29
CA VAL A 196 -8.89 -9.18 14.64
C VAL A 196 -9.04 -9.01 16.15
N LYS A 197 -9.63 -9.99 16.85
CA LYS A 197 -9.72 -9.98 18.33
C LYS A 197 -8.35 -10.00 18.98
N ALA A 198 -7.44 -10.80 18.47
CA ALA A 198 -6.09 -10.85 18.98
C ALA A 198 -5.40 -9.47 18.83
N MET A 199 -5.44 -8.85 17.65
CA MET A 199 -4.88 -7.51 17.44
C MET A 199 -5.51 -6.47 18.38
N ALA A 200 -6.83 -6.49 18.57
CA ALA A 200 -7.53 -5.61 19.51
C ALA A 200 -7.23 -5.88 21.00
N SER A 201 -6.60 -7.00 21.33
CA SER A 201 -6.19 -7.32 22.69
C SER A 201 -4.84 -6.70 23.08
N TRP A 202 -3.92 -6.51 22.17
CA TRP A 202 -2.60 -5.90 22.43
C TRP A 202 -2.42 -4.50 21.83
N CYS A 203 -3.36 -4.03 21.03
CA CYS A 203 -3.37 -2.69 20.46
C CYS A 203 -4.72 -2.03 20.72
N GLU A 204 -4.72 -0.82 21.27
CA GLU A 204 -5.96 -0.10 21.55
C GLU A 204 -6.68 0.31 20.26
N HIS A 205 -5.93 0.69 19.24
CA HIS A 205 -6.42 1.12 17.94
C HIS A 205 -5.70 0.37 16.81
N PRO A 206 -5.98 -0.94 16.60
CA PRO A 206 -5.34 -1.67 15.51
C PRO A 206 -5.78 -1.13 14.16
N ILE A 207 -4.83 -0.97 13.24
CA ILE A 207 -5.09 -0.52 11.87
C ILE A 207 -5.18 -1.77 10.99
N ILE A 208 -6.35 -2.00 10.38
CA ILE A 208 -6.61 -3.21 9.59
C ILE A 208 -7.22 -2.81 8.26
N PHE A 209 -6.44 -2.93 7.20
CA PHE A 209 -6.81 -2.53 5.85
C PHE A 209 -6.91 -3.73 4.90
N PRO A 210 -8.10 -4.30 4.67
CA PRO A 210 -8.34 -5.32 3.64
C PRO A 210 -8.48 -4.60 2.29
N LEU A 211 -7.39 -4.57 1.50
CA LEU A 211 -7.32 -3.78 0.27
C LEU A 211 -7.57 -4.57 -1.00
N SER A 212 -7.71 -5.91 -0.91
CA SER A 212 -7.98 -6.73 -2.10
C SER A 212 -9.33 -6.40 -2.72
N ASN A 213 -9.36 -6.34 -4.03
CA ASN A 213 -10.55 -6.12 -4.86
C ASN A 213 -10.64 -7.19 -5.95
N PRO A 214 -11.83 -7.49 -6.49
CA PRO A 214 -13.15 -7.00 -6.07
C PRO A 214 -13.61 -7.56 -4.71
N THR A 215 -14.85 -7.25 -4.30
CA THR A 215 -15.43 -7.60 -2.98
C THR A 215 -15.27 -9.07 -2.60
N GLU A 216 -15.39 -9.97 -3.58
CA GLU A 216 -15.28 -11.42 -3.38
C GLU A 216 -13.89 -11.87 -2.98
N LEU A 217 -12.88 -11.04 -3.20
CA LEU A 217 -11.47 -11.31 -2.89
C LEU A 217 -10.97 -10.57 -1.64
N ALA A 218 -11.82 -9.73 -1.03
CA ALA A 218 -11.44 -8.97 0.16
C ALA A 218 -11.13 -9.90 1.35
N GLU A 219 -10.07 -9.61 2.09
CA GLU A 219 -9.61 -10.38 3.24
C GLU A 219 -10.63 -10.41 4.38
N ALA A 220 -11.41 -9.34 4.55
CA ALA A 220 -12.58 -9.25 5.45
C ALA A 220 -13.47 -8.10 5.01
N THR A 221 -14.70 -8.04 5.55
CA THR A 221 -15.55 -6.85 5.44
C THR A 221 -15.21 -5.83 6.53
N ALA A 222 -15.46 -4.55 6.26
CA ALA A 222 -15.31 -3.51 7.29
C ALA A 222 -16.22 -3.77 8.49
N GLU A 223 -17.44 -4.24 8.23
CA GLU A 223 -18.42 -4.58 9.26
C GLU A 223 -17.90 -5.65 10.22
N ASP A 224 -17.34 -6.74 9.69
CA ASP A 224 -16.76 -7.81 10.51
C ASP A 224 -15.60 -7.28 11.36
N ILE A 225 -14.67 -6.52 10.76
CA ILE A 225 -13.51 -5.97 11.47
C ILE A 225 -13.96 -5.06 12.62
N ILE A 226 -14.91 -4.15 12.38
CA ILE A 226 -15.43 -3.25 13.42
C ILE A 226 -16.09 -4.04 14.55
N LYS A 227 -16.95 -5.03 14.23
CA LYS A 227 -17.63 -5.86 15.24
C LYS A 227 -16.64 -6.72 16.04
N TRP A 228 -15.71 -7.39 15.38
CA TRP A 228 -14.74 -8.27 16.04
C TRP A 228 -13.72 -7.53 16.89
N SER A 229 -13.42 -6.29 16.55
CA SER A 229 -12.53 -5.42 17.34
C SER A 229 -13.24 -4.65 18.46
N ASP A 230 -14.55 -4.83 18.65
CA ASP A 230 -15.37 -4.02 19.56
C ASP A 230 -15.30 -2.51 19.26
N GLY A 231 -15.26 -2.16 17.98
CA GLY A 231 -15.17 -0.79 17.49
C GLY A 231 -13.82 -0.12 17.69
N LYS A 232 -12.77 -0.86 18.00
CA LYS A 232 -11.40 -0.33 18.20
C LYS A 232 -10.62 -0.15 16.91
N ALA A 233 -10.85 -1.03 15.93
CA ALA A 233 -10.07 -1.03 14.70
C ALA A 233 -10.33 0.21 13.86
N MET A 234 -9.26 0.74 13.28
CA MET A 234 -9.28 1.74 12.22
C MET A 234 -9.21 1.03 10.88
N VAL A 235 -10.20 1.27 10.02
CA VAL A 235 -10.42 0.49 8.81
C VAL A 235 -10.46 1.39 7.58
N ALA A 236 -9.74 0.98 6.54
CA ALA A 236 -9.97 1.40 5.16
C ALA A 236 -10.04 0.17 4.27
N THR A 237 -10.78 0.25 3.18
CA THR A 237 -11.02 -0.87 2.26
C THR A 237 -10.63 -0.49 0.84
N GLY A 238 -10.21 -1.47 0.02
CA GLY A 238 -9.90 -1.25 -1.40
C GLY A 238 -11.14 -1.00 -2.26
N ILE A 239 -12.32 -1.37 -1.75
CA ILE A 239 -13.62 -1.22 -2.40
C ILE A 239 -14.49 -0.25 -1.60
N PRO A 240 -15.51 0.38 -2.21
CA PRO A 240 -16.49 1.16 -1.47
C PRO A 240 -17.18 0.30 -0.39
N ALA A 241 -17.35 0.87 0.80
CA ALA A 241 -18.04 0.23 1.91
C ALA A 241 -19.06 1.21 2.51
N GLU A 242 -20.22 0.67 2.88
CA GLU A 242 -21.22 1.45 3.61
C GLU A 242 -20.73 1.74 5.04
N PRO A 243 -21.18 2.85 5.64
CA PRO A 243 -20.93 3.10 7.06
C PRO A 243 -21.42 1.96 7.95
N VAL A 244 -20.67 1.63 8.99
CA VAL A 244 -20.98 0.54 9.92
C VAL A 244 -21.57 1.11 11.22
N GLU A 245 -22.78 0.69 11.54
CA GLU A 245 -23.41 1.02 12.82
C GLU A 245 -23.05 -0.01 13.88
N TYR A 246 -22.33 0.40 14.94
CA TYR A 246 -21.94 -0.48 16.02
C TYR A 246 -21.92 0.23 17.38
N ASN A 247 -22.63 -0.32 18.38
CA ASN A 247 -22.72 0.23 19.74
C ASN A 247 -23.08 1.71 19.79
N GLY A 248 -23.99 2.17 18.90
CA GLY A 248 -24.45 3.56 18.85
C GLY A 248 -23.46 4.54 18.23
N VAL A 249 -22.45 4.03 17.55
CA VAL A 249 -21.45 4.80 16.79
C VAL A 249 -21.56 4.44 15.32
N THR A 250 -21.59 5.45 14.45
CA THR A 250 -21.48 5.31 13.01
C THR A 250 -20.00 5.36 12.61
N TYR A 251 -19.47 4.26 12.12
CA TYR A 251 -18.09 4.20 11.61
C TYR A 251 -18.10 4.45 10.10
N VAL A 252 -17.52 5.57 9.68
CA VAL A 252 -17.36 5.89 8.27
C VAL A 252 -16.13 5.17 7.75
N ILE A 253 -16.27 4.42 6.67
CA ILE A 253 -15.18 3.60 6.10
C ILE A 253 -14.58 4.33 4.92
N GLY A 254 -13.30 4.70 5.04
CA GLY A 254 -12.56 5.30 3.94
C GLY A 254 -12.21 4.28 2.86
N GLN A 255 -12.36 4.66 1.60
CA GLN A 255 -11.89 3.83 0.49
C GLN A 255 -10.46 4.19 0.13
N ALA A 256 -9.57 3.21 0.13
CA ALA A 256 -8.20 3.36 -0.37
C ALA A 256 -8.19 3.33 -1.91
N ASN A 257 -8.67 4.41 -2.51
CA ASN A 257 -8.75 4.58 -3.95
C ASN A 257 -7.68 5.58 -4.41
N ASN A 258 -6.83 5.17 -5.34
CA ASN A 258 -5.73 5.98 -5.87
C ASN A 258 -6.23 7.30 -6.50
N ALA A 259 -7.50 7.34 -6.97
CA ALA A 259 -8.14 8.56 -7.48
C ALA A 259 -8.19 9.72 -6.47
N LEU A 260 -8.02 9.46 -5.18
CA LEU A 260 -7.88 10.51 -4.17
C LEU A 260 -6.50 11.21 -4.20
N ILE A 261 -5.49 10.59 -4.81
CA ILE A 261 -4.10 11.06 -4.78
C ILE A 261 -3.60 11.54 -6.14
N TYR A 262 -3.75 10.73 -7.19
CA TYR A 262 -3.03 10.99 -8.43
C TYR A 262 -3.41 12.32 -9.12
N PRO A 263 -4.67 12.84 -9.05
CA PRO A 263 -4.97 14.12 -9.67
C PRO A 263 -4.23 15.28 -8.99
N GLY A 264 -4.18 15.28 -7.65
CA GLY A 264 -3.46 16.29 -6.87
C GLY A 264 -1.95 16.21 -7.07
N LEU A 265 -1.39 15.00 -7.11
CA LEU A 265 0.03 14.77 -7.35
C LEU A 265 0.46 15.25 -8.75
N GLY A 266 -0.33 14.90 -9.78
CA GLY A 266 -0.09 15.35 -11.15
C GLY A 266 -0.21 16.85 -11.31
N LEU A 267 -1.28 17.47 -10.79
CA LEU A 267 -1.46 18.92 -10.83
C LEU A 267 -0.34 19.65 -10.10
N GLY A 268 0.05 19.18 -8.91
CA GLY A 268 1.15 19.76 -8.14
C GLY A 268 2.49 19.69 -8.89
N SER A 269 2.78 18.55 -9.52
CA SER A 269 4.00 18.36 -10.33
C SER A 269 4.05 19.31 -11.52
N ILE A 270 2.93 19.48 -12.23
CA ILE A 270 2.81 20.41 -13.37
C ILE A 270 2.94 21.87 -12.89
N ALA A 271 2.28 22.23 -11.78
CA ALA A 271 2.25 23.61 -11.29
C ALA A 271 3.65 24.12 -10.89
N VAL A 272 4.54 23.25 -10.43
CA VAL A 272 5.93 23.61 -10.08
C VAL A 272 6.92 23.29 -11.20
N ASN A 273 6.45 22.80 -12.33
CA ASN A 273 7.28 22.35 -13.45
C ASN A 273 8.36 21.38 -12.99
N ALA A 274 7.94 20.33 -12.28
CA ALA A 274 8.85 19.37 -11.68
C ALA A 274 9.58 18.56 -12.77
N SER A 275 10.89 18.52 -12.70
CA SER A 275 11.71 17.70 -13.62
C SER A 275 11.69 16.22 -13.29
N LEU A 276 11.37 15.86 -12.04
CA LEU A 276 11.21 14.50 -11.54
C LEU A 276 10.11 14.46 -10.48
N LEU A 277 9.46 13.30 -10.35
CA LEU A 277 8.60 13.02 -9.20
C LEU A 277 9.47 12.43 -8.07
N THR A 278 9.68 13.19 -7.00
CA THR A 278 10.52 12.77 -5.88
C THR A 278 9.75 12.04 -4.80
N ASP A 279 10.46 11.29 -3.96
CA ASP A 279 9.86 10.63 -2.79
C ASP A 279 9.24 11.64 -1.81
N GLU A 280 9.82 12.84 -1.69
CA GLU A 280 9.29 13.92 -0.85
C GLU A 280 7.96 14.46 -1.40
N MET A 281 7.81 14.60 -2.71
CA MET A 281 6.54 15.00 -3.33
C MET A 281 5.46 13.94 -3.08
N ILE A 282 5.81 12.68 -3.25
CA ILE A 282 4.93 11.54 -2.98
C ILE A 282 4.50 11.52 -1.51
N SER A 283 5.44 11.66 -0.58
CA SER A 283 5.15 11.71 0.86
C SER A 283 4.27 12.91 1.19
N SER A 284 4.57 14.09 0.64
CA SER A 284 3.76 15.30 0.84
C SER A 284 2.32 15.13 0.37
N ALA A 285 2.08 14.41 -0.73
CA ALA A 285 0.71 14.12 -1.19
C ALA A 285 -0.06 13.26 -0.18
N ALA A 286 0.56 12.21 0.39
CA ALA A 286 -0.04 11.38 1.41
C ALA A 286 -0.36 12.18 2.70
N HIS A 287 0.59 12.99 3.16
CA HIS A 287 0.40 13.87 4.32
C HIS A 287 -0.75 14.87 4.08
N SER A 288 -0.75 15.55 2.93
CA SER A 288 -1.79 16.53 2.59
C SER A 288 -3.18 15.89 2.59
N LEU A 289 -3.33 14.67 2.03
CA LEU A 289 -4.62 13.99 2.05
C LEU A 289 -5.06 13.69 3.48
N SER A 290 -4.18 13.27 4.37
CA SER A 290 -4.50 13.00 5.77
C SER A 290 -4.89 14.28 6.55
N GLU A 291 -4.48 15.47 6.10
CA GLU A 291 -4.84 16.74 6.73
C GLU A 291 -6.32 17.13 6.54
N PHE A 292 -6.96 16.65 5.48
CA PHE A 292 -8.38 16.92 5.22
C PHE A 292 -9.34 16.15 6.13
N LEU A 293 -8.85 15.24 6.98
CA LEU A 293 -9.69 14.43 7.83
C LEU A 293 -10.29 15.22 9.00
N GLU A 294 -11.57 15.02 9.24
CA GLU A 294 -12.27 15.47 10.44
C GLU A 294 -12.06 14.43 11.56
N ILE A 295 -11.18 14.74 12.51
CA ILE A 295 -10.74 13.76 13.54
C ILE A 295 -11.53 13.84 14.86
N ASN A 296 -12.44 14.81 15.00
CA ASN A 296 -13.11 15.09 16.29
C ASN A 296 -14.38 14.26 16.51
N VAL A 297 -14.65 13.28 15.68
CA VAL A 297 -15.86 12.44 15.74
C VAL A 297 -15.44 10.99 15.93
N LYS A 298 -16.02 10.31 16.93
CA LYS A 298 -15.83 8.88 17.10
C LYS A 298 -16.38 8.14 15.87
N GLY A 299 -15.60 7.21 15.31
CA GLY A 299 -15.93 6.52 14.07
C GLY A 299 -15.55 7.29 12.80
N ALA A 300 -14.73 8.36 12.92
CA ALA A 300 -14.21 9.09 11.76
C ALA A 300 -13.43 8.17 10.82
N ALA A 301 -13.57 8.43 9.52
CA ALA A 301 -12.80 7.71 8.49
C ALA A 301 -11.31 8.07 8.57
N VAL A 302 -10.46 7.10 8.23
CA VAL A 302 -9.00 7.29 8.10
C VAL A 302 -8.58 7.85 6.73
N LEU A 303 -9.50 7.92 5.79
CA LEU A 303 -9.38 8.55 4.47
C LEU A 303 -10.65 9.35 4.20
N PRO A 304 -10.58 10.46 3.44
CA PRO A 304 -11.73 11.27 3.09
C PRO A 304 -12.71 10.54 2.17
#